data_50c195600a7107803e72d305a92dd113
#
_entry.id   50c195600a7107803e72d305a92dd113
#
_cell.length_a   1.000
_cell.length_b   1.000
_cell.length_c   1.000
_cell.angle_alpha   90.00
_cell.angle_beta   90.00
_cell.angle_gamma   90.00
#
_symmetry.space_group_name_H-M   'P 1'
#
loop_
_entity.id
_entity.type
_entity.pdbx_description
1 polymer ?
#
loop_
_entity_poly.entity_id
_entity_poly.type
_entity_poly.pdbx_seq_one_letter_code
_entity_poly.pdbx_strand_id
1 'polypeptide(L)'
;MRKGEQTRVAILDAALDLASRDGLEGLTIGLLAERMQMSKSGVFAHFGSREDLQVEVVREYHRRFEDEVFFPSLREGRGLPRLRSMMNHWMEKRIQEVTTGCIYISGAVEYDDRAASAVREQLVHSVTMWREALLRAIQQSKDEGHLKTDTDPALMLFELYSFTLGLHHDARFLHLPDAVQLTRDALEKTIVSYQSESR
;
A
#
# COMPACT_ATOMS: atom_id res chain seq x y z
N MET A 1 3.79 5.07 27.92
CA MET A 1 2.54 5.32 27.15
C MET A 1 1.37 5.40 28.13
N ARG A 2 0.51 6.43 28.03
CA ARG A 2 -0.65 6.58 28.93
C ARG A 2 -1.73 5.53 28.56
N LYS A 3 -2.54 5.09 29.54
CA LYS A 3 -3.57 4.05 29.33
C LYS A 3 -4.51 4.37 28.15
N GLY A 4 -4.89 5.64 27.97
CA GLY A 4 -5.74 6.08 26.85
C GLY A 4 -5.05 5.94 25.48
N GLU A 5 -3.73 6.16 25.39
CA GLU A 5 -2.94 5.97 24.16
C GLU A 5 -2.85 4.48 23.79
N GLN A 6 -2.65 3.62 24.78
CA GLN A 6 -2.65 2.15 24.55
C GLN A 6 -3.99 1.66 24.03
N THR A 7 -5.10 2.16 24.61
CA THR A 7 -6.44 1.83 24.15
C THR A 7 -6.67 2.32 22.71
N ARG A 8 -6.24 3.56 22.38
CA ARG A 8 -6.36 4.10 21.02
C ARG A 8 -5.60 3.26 19.99
N VAL A 9 -4.39 2.85 20.31
CA VAL A 9 -3.59 1.96 19.44
C VAL A 9 -4.30 0.63 19.23
N ALA A 10 -4.79 -0.01 20.30
CA ALA A 10 -5.50 -1.29 20.19
C ALA A 10 -6.79 -1.18 19.36
N ILE A 11 -7.53 -0.07 19.50
CA ILE A 11 -8.72 0.20 18.66
C ILE A 11 -8.31 0.35 17.19
N LEU A 12 -7.23 1.09 16.91
CA LEU A 12 -6.75 1.31 15.55
C LEU A 12 -6.24 0.02 14.89
N ASP A 13 -5.58 -0.86 15.64
CA ASP A 13 -5.17 -2.20 15.17
C ASP A 13 -6.38 -3.05 14.76
N ALA A 14 -7.41 -3.08 15.62
CA ALA A 14 -8.64 -3.82 15.34
C ALA A 14 -9.43 -3.22 14.16
N ALA A 15 -9.44 -1.89 14.03
CA ALA A 15 -10.07 -1.18 12.93
C ALA A 15 -9.37 -1.47 11.59
N LEU A 16 -8.04 -1.51 11.60
CA LEU A 16 -7.23 -1.83 10.43
C LEU A 16 -7.47 -3.27 9.95
N ASP A 17 -7.53 -4.23 10.87
CA ASP A 17 -7.85 -5.63 10.54
C ASP A 17 -9.25 -5.76 9.93
N LEU A 18 -10.26 -5.09 10.50
CA LEU A 18 -11.62 -5.07 9.95
C LEU A 18 -11.65 -4.41 8.56
N ALA A 19 -11.07 -3.23 8.42
CA ALA A 19 -11.07 -2.50 7.15
C ALA A 19 -10.32 -3.24 6.03
N SER A 20 -9.27 -3.99 6.36
CA SER A 20 -8.53 -4.80 5.38
C SER A 20 -9.39 -5.94 4.81
N ARG A 21 -10.28 -6.53 5.62
CA ARG A 21 -11.15 -7.65 5.22
C ARG A 21 -12.43 -7.18 4.56
N ASP A 22 -13.10 -6.22 5.19
CA ASP A 22 -14.48 -5.84 4.91
C ASP A 22 -14.59 -4.49 4.17
N GLY A 23 -13.43 -3.86 3.87
CA GLY A 23 -13.35 -2.52 3.30
C GLY A 23 -13.53 -1.42 4.35
N LEU A 24 -13.20 -0.19 3.95
CA LEU A 24 -13.35 0.99 4.80
C LEU A 24 -14.84 1.30 5.05
N GLU A 25 -15.70 1.04 4.08
CA GLU A 25 -17.15 1.22 4.25
C GLU A 25 -17.78 0.18 5.20
N GLY A 26 -17.19 -1.01 5.31
CA GLY A 26 -17.58 -2.02 6.30
C GLY A 26 -17.24 -1.63 7.74
N LEU A 27 -16.29 -0.71 7.92
CA LEU A 27 -15.85 -0.28 9.25
C LEU A 27 -16.87 0.68 9.89
N THR A 28 -17.49 0.23 11.00
CA THR A 28 -18.42 1.05 11.79
C THR A 28 -18.00 1.12 13.25
N ILE A 29 -18.35 2.23 13.93
CA ILE A 29 -18.11 2.38 15.37
C ILE A 29 -18.81 1.26 16.18
N GLY A 30 -19.98 0.79 15.71
CA GLY A 30 -20.70 -0.29 16.37
C GLY A 30 -19.97 -1.63 16.33
N LEU A 31 -19.52 -2.04 15.14
CA LEU A 31 -18.77 -3.27 14.94
C LEU A 31 -17.44 -3.26 15.71
N LEU A 32 -16.76 -2.12 15.69
CA LEU A 32 -15.50 -1.95 16.41
C LEU A 32 -15.68 -1.99 17.92
N ALA A 33 -16.73 -1.36 18.45
CA ALA A 33 -17.09 -1.38 19.86
C ALA A 33 -17.38 -2.83 20.35
N GLU A 34 -18.12 -3.60 19.56
CA GLU A 34 -18.40 -5.01 19.83
C GLU A 34 -17.09 -5.83 19.86
N ARG A 35 -16.24 -5.70 18.83
CA ARG A 35 -14.96 -6.41 18.75
C ARG A 35 -14.02 -6.08 19.92
N MET A 36 -14.02 -4.84 20.38
CA MET A 36 -13.18 -4.35 21.48
C MET A 36 -13.82 -4.55 22.86
N GLN A 37 -15.05 -5.07 22.93
CA GLN A 37 -15.84 -5.15 24.19
C GLN A 37 -15.96 -3.81 24.91
N MET A 38 -16.15 -2.74 24.14
CA MET A 38 -16.27 -1.35 24.61
C MET A 38 -17.66 -0.82 24.31
N SER A 39 -18.05 0.28 24.99
CA SER A 39 -19.22 1.04 24.58
C SER A 39 -18.94 1.82 23.28
N LYS A 40 -19.98 2.06 22.47
CA LYS A 40 -19.86 2.91 21.27
C LYS A 40 -19.33 4.30 21.58
N SER A 41 -19.78 4.88 22.72
CA SER A 41 -19.28 6.18 23.20
C SER A 41 -17.80 6.14 23.60
N GLY A 42 -17.31 5.00 24.11
CA GLY A 42 -15.91 4.81 24.44
C GLY A 42 -15.02 4.83 23.20
N VAL A 43 -15.43 4.15 22.12
CA VAL A 43 -14.71 4.18 20.83
C VAL A 43 -14.80 5.58 20.21
N PHE A 44 -15.99 6.18 20.18
CA PHE A 44 -16.21 7.50 19.63
C PHE A 44 -15.36 8.59 20.30
N ALA A 45 -15.14 8.50 21.63
CA ALA A 45 -14.30 9.44 22.37
C ALA A 45 -12.82 9.46 21.88
N HIS A 46 -12.35 8.41 21.20
CA HIS A 46 -10.99 8.34 20.67
C HIS A 46 -10.85 8.91 19.25
N PHE A 47 -11.92 8.94 18.46
CA PHE A 47 -11.83 9.27 17.02
C PHE A 47 -12.81 10.36 16.57
N GLY A 48 -13.84 10.71 17.36
CA GLY A 48 -14.79 11.78 17.07
C GLY A 48 -15.87 11.41 16.07
N SER A 49 -15.52 10.83 14.92
CA SER A 49 -16.48 10.38 13.89
C SER A 49 -16.05 9.08 13.24
N ARG A 50 -16.96 8.46 12.46
CA ARG A 50 -16.62 7.32 11.61
C ARG A 50 -15.63 7.71 10.54
N GLU A 51 -15.80 8.87 9.91
CA GLU A 51 -14.91 9.37 8.86
C GLU A 51 -13.50 9.62 9.40
N ASP A 52 -13.37 10.26 10.58
CA ASP A 52 -12.08 10.47 11.24
C ASP A 52 -11.39 9.13 11.56
N LEU A 53 -12.15 8.13 12.04
CA LEU A 53 -11.62 6.79 12.26
C LEU A 53 -11.09 6.17 10.95
N GLN A 54 -11.85 6.25 9.86
CA GLN A 54 -11.44 5.72 8.55
C GLN A 54 -10.18 6.43 8.02
N VAL A 55 -10.08 7.74 8.16
CA VAL A 55 -8.88 8.52 7.81
C VAL A 55 -7.68 8.05 8.63
N GLU A 56 -7.83 7.85 9.95
CA GLU A 56 -6.75 7.36 10.81
C GLU A 56 -6.33 5.92 10.46
N VAL A 57 -7.27 5.07 10.04
CA VAL A 57 -6.97 3.72 9.54
C VAL A 57 -6.11 3.78 8.27
N VAL A 58 -6.44 4.66 7.32
CA VAL A 58 -5.63 4.84 6.09
C VAL A 58 -4.24 5.37 6.42
N ARG A 59 -4.12 6.32 7.37
CA ARG A 59 -2.83 6.85 7.84
C ARG A 59 -1.97 5.77 8.48
N GLU A 60 -2.56 4.97 9.36
CA GLU A 60 -1.84 3.88 10.04
C GLU A 60 -1.43 2.78 9.06
N TYR A 61 -2.30 2.45 8.09
CA TYR A 61 -1.94 1.52 7.02
C TYR A 61 -0.74 2.04 6.22
N HIS A 62 -0.73 3.34 5.87
CA HIS A 62 0.38 3.96 5.15
C HIS A 62 1.67 3.94 5.96
N ARG A 63 1.61 4.29 7.24
CA ARG A 63 2.77 4.24 8.15
C ARG A 63 3.38 2.83 8.21
N ARG A 64 2.55 1.78 8.34
CA ARG A 64 3.03 0.38 8.32
C ARG A 64 3.59 -0.01 6.96
N PHE A 65 2.97 0.46 5.90
CA PHE A 65 3.49 0.25 4.55
C PHE A 65 4.89 0.87 4.39
N GLU A 66 5.11 2.07 4.90
CA GLU A 66 6.45 2.68 4.88
C GLU A 66 7.45 1.87 5.71
N ASP A 67 7.07 1.42 6.91
CA ASP A 67 7.93 0.62 7.79
C ASP A 67 8.32 -0.73 7.16
N GLU A 68 7.42 -1.35 6.42
CA GLU A 68 7.61 -2.68 5.84
C GLU A 68 8.23 -2.66 4.43
N VAL A 69 7.96 -1.60 3.64
CA VAL A 69 8.31 -1.55 2.22
C VAL A 69 9.35 -0.47 1.92
N PHE A 70 9.10 0.77 2.37
CA PHE A 70 9.91 1.91 1.97
C PHE A 70 11.21 2.01 2.77
N PHE A 71 11.14 2.09 4.10
CA PHE A 71 12.34 2.31 4.92
C PHE A 71 13.38 1.18 4.83
N PRO A 72 13.00 -0.11 4.76
CA PRO A 72 13.99 -1.16 4.54
C PRO A 72 14.75 -0.99 3.23
N SER A 73 14.09 -0.51 2.18
CA SER A 73 14.69 -0.32 0.87
C SER A 73 15.71 0.82 0.81
N LEU A 74 15.68 1.76 1.76
CA LEU A 74 16.66 2.84 1.84
C LEU A 74 18.05 2.37 2.27
N ARG A 75 18.18 1.14 2.76
CA ARG A 75 19.48 0.53 3.10
C ARG A 75 20.29 0.14 1.86
N GLU A 76 19.59 -0.04 0.74
CA GLU A 76 20.22 -0.36 -0.53
C GLU A 76 20.83 0.87 -1.20
N GLY A 77 21.83 0.62 -2.05
CA GLY A 77 22.47 1.66 -2.86
C GLY A 77 21.46 2.41 -3.73
N ARG A 78 21.76 3.68 -3.98
CA ARG A 78 20.93 4.56 -4.83
C ARG A 78 20.77 3.95 -6.24
N GLY A 79 19.62 4.17 -6.86
CA GLY A 79 19.30 3.70 -8.19
C GLY A 79 18.68 2.30 -8.22
N LEU A 80 19.08 1.47 -9.18
CA LEU A 80 18.44 0.18 -9.45
C LEU A 80 18.45 -0.80 -8.26
N PRO A 81 19.49 -0.90 -7.42
CA PRO A 81 19.45 -1.76 -6.24
C PRO A 81 18.29 -1.37 -5.30
N ARG A 82 18.11 -0.07 -5.05
CA ARG A 82 17.01 0.43 -4.22
C ARG A 82 15.65 0.21 -4.88
N LEU A 83 15.50 0.47 -6.16
CA LEU A 83 14.27 0.20 -6.91
C LEU A 83 13.87 -1.28 -6.81
N ARG A 84 14.82 -2.20 -7.01
CA ARG A 84 14.58 -3.64 -6.87
C ARG A 84 14.14 -4.01 -5.46
N SER A 85 14.79 -3.45 -4.45
CA SER A 85 14.43 -3.67 -3.06
C SER A 85 13.01 -3.17 -2.75
N MET A 86 12.64 -1.97 -3.23
CA MET A 86 11.29 -1.43 -3.12
C MET A 86 10.25 -2.36 -3.74
N MET A 87 10.51 -2.86 -4.94
CA MET A 87 9.60 -3.78 -5.64
C MET A 87 9.50 -5.12 -4.91
N ASN A 88 10.61 -5.67 -4.41
CA ASN A 88 10.61 -6.94 -3.69
C ASN A 88 9.82 -6.86 -2.38
N HIS A 89 10.07 -5.86 -1.53
CA HIS A 89 9.31 -5.66 -0.29
C HIS A 89 7.82 -5.41 -0.57
N TRP A 90 7.52 -4.66 -1.64
CA TRP A 90 6.14 -4.43 -2.03
C TRP A 90 5.45 -5.72 -2.51
N MET A 91 6.14 -6.55 -3.28
CA MET A 91 5.65 -7.86 -3.69
C MET A 91 5.36 -8.77 -2.49
N GLU A 92 6.29 -8.84 -1.51
CA GLU A 92 6.06 -9.63 -0.30
C GLU A 92 4.81 -9.16 0.47
N LYS A 93 4.65 -7.84 0.62
CA LYS A 93 3.45 -7.26 1.22
C LYS A 93 2.19 -7.61 0.44
N ARG A 94 2.21 -7.51 -0.91
CA ARG A 94 1.06 -7.90 -1.75
C ARG A 94 0.69 -9.37 -1.62
N ILE A 95 1.67 -10.26 -1.50
CA ILE A 95 1.43 -11.69 -1.27
C ILE A 95 0.73 -11.92 0.07
N GLN A 96 1.14 -11.23 1.13
CA GLN A 96 0.44 -11.29 2.43
C GLN A 96 -1.00 -10.77 2.31
N GLU A 97 -1.22 -9.70 1.57
CA GLU A 97 -2.51 -9.06 1.35
C GLU A 97 -3.47 -9.86 0.44
N VAL A 98 -3.01 -10.92 -0.22
CA VAL A 98 -3.91 -11.88 -0.91
C VAL A 98 -4.94 -12.46 0.07
N THR A 99 -4.53 -12.74 1.31
CA THR A 99 -5.43 -13.29 2.34
C THR A 99 -6.13 -12.20 3.16
N THR A 100 -5.45 -11.12 3.50
CA THR A 100 -5.95 -10.09 4.43
C THR A 100 -6.68 -8.93 3.74
N GLY A 101 -6.43 -8.71 2.46
CA GLY A 101 -6.94 -7.56 1.71
C GLY A 101 -5.97 -6.37 1.71
N CYS A 102 -6.20 -5.43 0.80
CA CYS A 102 -5.40 -4.24 0.61
C CYS A 102 -6.28 -2.99 0.66
N ILE A 103 -6.07 -2.16 1.68
CA ILE A 103 -6.85 -0.92 1.89
C ILE A 103 -6.70 0.06 0.71
N TYR A 104 -5.54 0.11 0.04
CA TYR A 104 -5.38 0.99 -1.12
C TYR A 104 -6.22 0.55 -2.32
N ILE A 105 -6.34 -0.76 -2.55
CA ILE A 105 -7.12 -1.27 -3.70
C ILE A 105 -8.61 -1.24 -3.39
N SER A 106 -9.05 -1.76 -2.24
CA SER A 106 -10.46 -1.72 -1.85
C SER A 106 -10.95 -0.27 -1.68
N GLY A 107 -10.17 0.55 -0.99
CA GLY A 107 -10.51 1.95 -0.79
C GLY A 107 -10.56 2.77 -2.09
N ALA A 108 -9.71 2.47 -3.08
CA ALA A 108 -9.83 3.11 -4.40
C ALA A 108 -11.18 2.82 -5.04
N VAL A 109 -11.66 1.57 -4.99
CA VAL A 109 -12.97 1.18 -5.54
C VAL A 109 -14.13 1.76 -4.74
N GLU A 110 -14.02 1.81 -3.40
CA GLU A 110 -15.08 2.33 -2.52
C GLU A 110 -15.25 3.87 -2.60
N TYR A 111 -14.18 4.58 -2.96
CA TYR A 111 -14.10 6.05 -2.85
C TYR A 111 -13.79 6.77 -4.17
N ASP A 112 -13.72 6.09 -5.33
CA ASP A 112 -13.42 6.72 -6.62
C ASP A 112 -14.38 7.86 -6.99
N ASP A 113 -15.68 7.68 -6.77
CA ASP A 113 -16.73 8.64 -7.07
C ASP A 113 -17.07 9.63 -5.92
N ARG A 114 -16.33 9.60 -4.81
CA ARG A 114 -16.63 10.42 -3.61
C ARG A 114 -15.71 11.64 -3.51
N ALA A 115 -15.82 12.58 -4.43
CA ALA A 115 -14.90 13.72 -4.58
C ALA A 115 -14.69 14.56 -3.31
N ALA A 116 -15.69 14.68 -2.43
CA ALA A 116 -15.64 15.50 -1.20
C ALA A 116 -15.34 14.71 0.08
N SER A 117 -14.82 13.47 -0.01
CA SER A 117 -14.52 12.63 1.15
C SER A 117 -13.09 12.84 1.65
N ALA A 118 -12.92 13.12 2.95
CA ALA A 118 -11.61 13.19 3.60
C ALA A 118 -10.86 11.83 3.53
N VAL A 119 -11.59 10.72 3.52
CA VAL A 119 -11.02 9.37 3.34
C VAL A 119 -10.41 9.23 1.95
N ARG A 120 -11.12 9.69 0.91
CA ARG A 120 -10.60 9.68 -0.46
C ARG A 120 -9.35 10.55 -0.59
N GLU A 121 -9.37 11.73 -0.03
CA GLU A 121 -8.20 12.62 -0.04
C GLU A 121 -6.98 11.96 0.61
N GLN A 122 -7.17 11.29 1.76
CA GLN A 122 -6.10 10.58 2.44
C GLN A 122 -5.60 9.37 1.64
N LEU A 123 -6.50 8.60 1.00
CA LEU A 123 -6.12 7.48 0.12
C LEU A 123 -5.28 7.97 -1.06
N VAL A 124 -5.76 8.99 -1.77
CA VAL A 124 -5.05 9.60 -2.91
C VAL A 124 -3.69 10.11 -2.48
N HIS A 125 -3.61 10.83 -1.35
CA HIS A 125 -2.34 11.34 -0.81
C HIS A 125 -1.35 10.18 -0.56
N SER A 126 -1.77 9.16 0.16
CA SER A 126 -0.91 8.02 0.51
C SER A 126 -0.41 7.25 -0.72
N VAL A 127 -1.31 6.97 -1.67
CA VAL A 127 -0.95 6.27 -2.92
C VAL A 127 -0.01 7.13 -3.77
N THR A 128 -0.26 8.44 -3.85
CA THR A 128 0.59 9.37 -4.60
C THR A 128 2.00 9.43 -4.01
N MET A 129 2.15 9.51 -2.69
CA MET A 129 3.47 9.50 -2.03
C MET A 129 4.29 8.26 -2.43
N TRP A 130 3.67 7.08 -2.44
CA TRP A 130 4.33 5.85 -2.87
C TRP A 130 4.72 5.88 -4.36
N ARG A 131 3.82 6.32 -5.23
CA ARG A 131 4.11 6.46 -6.66
C ARG A 131 5.27 7.42 -6.92
N GLU A 132 5.32 8.54 -6.20
CA GLU A 132 6.43 9.49 -6.29
C GLU A 132 7.75 8.91 -5.77
N ALA A 133 7.72 8.11 -4.71
CA ALA A 133 8.91 7.42 -4.20
C ALA A 133 9.48 6.45 -5.25
N LEU A 134 8.62 5.66 -5.90
CA LEU A 134 9.01 4.78 -7.01
C LEU A 134 9.56 5.58 -8.21
N LEU A 135 8.86 6.64 -8.61
CA LEU A 135 9.30 7.50 -9.72
C LEU A 135 10.69 8.09 -9.46
N ARG A 136 10.94 8.57 -8.23
CA ARG A 136 12.26 9.04 -7.82
C ARG A 136 13.33 7.94 -7.88
N ALA A 137 13.00 6.70 -7.47
CA ALA A 137 13.94 5.58 -7.54
C ALA A 137 14.26 5.18 -8.99
N ILE A 138 13.28 5.22 -9.89
CA ILE A 138 13.47 5.00 -11.33
C ILE A 138 14.36 6.11 -11.92
N GLN A 139 14.08 7.38 -11.63
CA GLN A 139 14.90 8.49 -12.11
C GLN A 139 16.34 8.39 -11.60
N GLN A 140 16.53 8.05 -10.32
CA GLN A 140 17.85 7.81 -9.76
C GLN A 140 18.57 6.64 -10.44
N SER A 141 17.83 5.59 -10.81
CA SER A 141 18.43 4.46 -11.56
C SER A 141 18.93 4.87 -12.93
N LYS A 142 18.26 5.81 -13.57
CA LYS A 142 18.67 6.41 -14.83
C LYS A 142 19.89 7.32 -14.66
N ASP A 143 19.88 8.18 -13.63
CA ASP A 143 20.98 9.11 -13.31
C ASP A 143 22.29 8.37 -13.00
N GLU A 144 22.20 7.21 -12.32
CA GLU A 144 23.33 6.33 -12.01
C GLU A 144 23.78 5.45 -13.20
N GLY A 145 23.13 5.58 -14.36
CA GLY A 145 23.44 4.80 -15.56
C GLY A 145 23.04 3.32 -15.49
N HIS A 146 22.22 2.94 -14.52
CA HIS A 146 21.72 1.57 -14.40
C HIS A 146 20.62 1.25 -15.42
N LEU A 147 19.92 2.26 -15.91
CA LEU A 147 18.88 2.14 -16.93
C LEU A 147 19.33 2.81 -18.23
N LYS A 148 18.75 2.39 -19.35
CA LYS A 148 18.94 3.00 -20.66
C LYS A 148 18.61 4.49 -20.62
N THR A 149 19.36 5.28 -21.37
CA THR A 149 19.22 6.74 -21.40
C THR A 149 17.87 7.21 -21.96
N ASP A 150 17.26 6.42 -22.82
CA ASP A 150 15.95 6.65 -23.43
C ASP A 150 14.77 6.12 -22.59
N THR A 151 15.04 5.54 -21.39
CA THR A 151 13.99 5.09 -20.48
C THR A 151 13.04 6.25 -20.15
N ASP A 152 11.74 6.06 -20.37
CA ASP A 152 10.69 6.93 -19.85
C ASP A 152 10.32 6.48 -18.42
N PRO A 153 10.62 7.28 -17.38
CA PRO A 153 10.34 6.91 -16.00
C PRO A 153 8.84 6.75 -15.70
N ALA A 154 7.99 7.53 -16.38
CA ALA A 154 6.54 7.48 -16.16
C ALA A 154 5.95 6.17 -16.72
N LEU A 155 6.41 5.76 -17.91
CA LEU A 155 6.00 4.48 -18.51
C LEU A 155 6.47 3.30 -17.67
N MET A 156 7.74 3.28 -17.25
CA MET A 156 8.27 2.22 -16.40
C MET A 156 7.50 2.14 -15.07
N LEU A 157 7.20 3.29 -14.44
CA LEU A 157 6.38 3.32 -13.23
C LEU A 157 5.00 2.70 -13.48
N PHE A 158 4.35 3.06 -14.59
CA PHE A 158 3.03 2.53 -14.94
C PHE A 158 3.06 1.01 -15.06
N GLU A 159 4.04 0.45 -15.76
CA GLU A 159 4.19 -1.00 -15.94
C GLU A 159 4.40 -1.71 -14.60
N LEU A 160 5.39 -1.27 -13.81
CA LEU A 160 5.71 -1.88 -12.51
C LEU A 160 4.51 -1.82 -11.54
N TYR A 161 3.79 -0.70 -11.54
CA TYR A 161 2.61 -0.51 -10.70
C TYR A 161 1.45 -1.42 -11.14
N SER A 162 1.23 -1.55 -12.46
CA SER A 162 0.16 -2.36 -13.04
C SER A 162 0.29 -3.84 -12.69
N PHE A 163 1.50 -4.39 -12.66
CA PHE A 163 1.71 -5.79 -12.25
C PHE A 163 1.26 -6.07 -10.82
N THR A 164 1.43 -5.12 -9.91
CA THR A 164 0.98 -5.31 -8.51
C THR A 164 -0.55 -5.24 -8.37
N LEU A 165 -1.22 -4.48 -9.23
CA LEU A 165 -2.69 -4.49 -9.32
C LEU A 165 -3.19 -5.80 -9.94
N GLY A 166 -2.54 -6.26 -11.02
CA GLY A 166 -2.81 -7.55 -11.65
C GLY A 166 -2.66 -8.71 -10.67
N LEU A 167 -1.60 -8.73 -9.88
CA LEU A 167 -1.40 -9.74 -8.84
C LEU A 167 -2.59 -9.81 -7.88
N HIS A 168 -3.05 -8.66 -7.39
CA HIS A 168 -4.18 -8.63 -6.46
C HIS A 168 -5.45 -9.21 -7.08
N HIS A 169 -5.75 -8.85 -8.33
CA HIS A 169 -6.89 -9.39 -9.06
C HIS A 169 -6.76 -10.90 -9.27
N ASP A 170 -5.63 -11.35 -9.79
CA ASP A 170 -5.44 -12.75 -10.18
C ASP A 170 -5.33 -13.68 -8.96
N ALA A 171 -4.56 -13.29 -7.94
CA ALA A 171 -4.35 -14.12 -6.77
C ALA A 171 -5.53 -14.10 -5.79
N ARG A 172 -6.11 -12.89 -5.52
CA ARG A 172 -7.15 -12.74 -4.50
C ARG A 172 -8.56 -12.96 -5.06
N PHE A 173 -8.87 -12.44 -6.25
CA PHE A 173 -10.22 -12.51 -6.81
C PHE A 173 -10.42 -13.78 -7.66
N LEU A 174 -9.49 -14.07 -8.57
CA LEU A 174 -9.59 -15.25 -9.44
C LEU A 174 -9.01 -16.53 -8.80
N HIS A 175 -8.20 -16.41 -7.73
CA HIS A 175 -7.51 -17.53 -7.07
C HIS A 175 -6.62 -18.35 -8.02
N LEU A 176 -5.96 -17.67 -8.98
CA LEU A 176 -5.05 -18.34 -9.91
C LEU A 176 -3.77 -18.79 -9.19
N PRO A 177 -3.40 -20.08 -9.25
CA PRO A 177 -2.29 -20.61 -8.46
C PRO A 177 -0.92 -20.03 -8.85
N ASP A 178 -0.74 -19.64 -10.12
CA ASP A 178 0.53 -19.15 -10.65
C ASP A 178 0.65 -17.62 -10.63
N ALA A 179 -0.34 -16.89 -10.12
CA ALA A 179 -0.39 -15.43 -10.16
C ALA A 179 0.84 -14.76 -9.56
N VAL A 180 1.34 -15.26 -8.43
CA VAL A 180 2.55 -14.75 -7.76
C VAL A 180 3.77 -14.93 -8.63
N GLN A 181 3.97 -16.13 -9.18
CA GLN A 181 5.16 -16.43 -10.00
C GLN A 181 5.14 -15.64 -11.31
N LEU A 182 4.00 -15.60 -11.99
CA LEU A 182 3.82 -14.83 -13.22
C LEU A 182 4.11 -13.34 -13.01
N THR A 183 3.65 -12.79 -11.89
CA THR A 183 3.93 -11.38 -11.56
C THR A 183 5.41 -11.14 -11.30
N ARG A 184 6.09 -12.02 -10.56
CA ARG A 184 7.55 -11.91 -10.33
C ARG A 184 8.34 -11.95 -11.65
N ASP A 185 8.00 -12.90 -12.52
CA ASP A 185 8.66 -13.05 -13.81
C ASP A 185 8.42 -11.84 -14.72
N ALA A 186 7.20 -11.30 -14.73
CA ALA A 186 6.86 -10.09 -15.48
C ALA A 186 7.62 -8.85 -14.96
N LEU A 187 7.67 -8.66 -13.64
CA LEU A 187 8.43 -7.58 -13.02
C LEU A 187 9.92 -7.66 -13.37
N GLU A 188 10.52 -8.83 -13.19
CA GLU A 188 11.96 -9.02 -13.49
C GLU A 188 12.25 -8.81 -14.98
N LYS A 189 11.45 -9.41 -15.86
CA LYS A 189 11.57 -9.21 -17.32
C LYS A 189 11.48 -7.74 -17.71
N THR A 190 10.55 -7.00 -17.11
CA THR A 190 10.38 -5.57 -17.37
C THR A 190 11.58 -4.78 -16.88
N ILE A 191 12.03 -4.98 -15.64
CA ILE A 191 13.21 -4.29 -15.11
C ILE A 191 14.43 -4.56 -15.98
N VAL A 192 14.67 -5.83 -16.36
CA VAL A 192 15.81 -6.21 -17.23
C VAL A 192 15.72 -5.54 -18.59
N SER A 193 14.52 -5.40 -19.18
CA SER A 193 14.35 -4.75 -20.48
C SER A 193 14.76 -3.27 -20.50
N TYR A 194 14.69 -2.61 -19.34
CA TYR A 194 15.12 -1.22 -19.16
C TYR A 194 16.58 -1.06 -18.75
N GLN A 195 17.27 -2.15 -18.34
CA GLN A 195 18.67 -2.04 -17.91
C GLN A 195 19.58 -1.62 -19.06
N SER A 196 20.58 -0.79 -18.73
CA SER A 196 21.67 -0.49 -19.64
C SER A 196 22.49 -1.76 -19.89
N GLU A 197 23.00 -1.92 -21.10
CA GLU A 197 23.97 -2.99 -21.39
C GLU A 197 25.21 -2.78 -20.50
N SER A 198 25.63 -3.84 -19.81
CA SER A 198 26.87 -3.81 -19.04
C SER A 198 28.04 -3.50 -19.98
N ARG A 199 28.73 -2.38 -19.72
CA ARG A 199 29.98 -2.08 -20.41
C ARG A 199 31.10 -3.01 -19.94
#